data_8771d0adff1cd4837a6b298f7f100a03
#
_entry.id   8771d0adff1cd4837a6b298f7f100a03
#
_cell.length_a   1.000
_cell.length_b   1.000
_cell.length_c   1.000
_cell.angle_alpha   90.00
_cell.angle_beta   90.00
_cell.angle_gamma   90.00
#
_symmetry.space_group_name_H-M   'P 1'
#
loop_
_entity.id
_entity.type
_entity.pdbx_description
1 polymer ?
#
loop_
_entity_poly.entity_id
_entity_poly.type
_entity_poly.pdbx_seq_one_letter_code
_entity_poly.pdbx_strand_id
1 'polypeptide(L)'
;EILEWKQIFSFYQDAARRNDLWAASAAMGAHSSDDGFMDFRSWLISQGRDVYMSALKAPESLVSVNTDGQELNFEDYAYVPCKAYAERRAYEEMSVGDILASYIKWVATNEQQKQNDPAAGEKVMPQKSTDFFVQSAMLGKYDLYDEMERRELPDDVLRSLKEDIPQRGDIADGWQYEDLPRIMPKLSQRFQEKLERIEQRAKENTVPTQRRELKDKTLRRFLGTLPCTS
;
A
#
# COMPACT_ATOMS: atom_id res chain seq x y z
N GLU A 1 -4.89 -6.85 -23.26
CA GLU A 1 -4.34 -5.52 -22.98
C GLU A 1 -4.30 -5.22 -21.47
N ILE A 2 -5.46 -5.16 -20.71
CA ILE A 2 -5.46 -4.94 -19.24
C ILE A 2 -4.69 -6.05 -18.52
N LEU A 3 -4.96 -7.30 -18.86
CA LEU A 3 -4.30 -8.47 -18.29
C LEU A 3 -2.78 -8.44 -18.54
N GLU A 4 -2.38 -8.23 -19.78
CA GLU A 4 -0.99 -8.13 -20.20
C GLU A 4 -0.28 -6.98 -19.46
N TRP A 5 -0.94 -5.82 -19.33
CA TRP A 5 -0.41 -4.71 -18.56
C TRP A 5 -0.15 -5.12 -17.09
N LYS A 6 -1.10 -5.80 -16.46
CA LYS A 6 -0.94 -6.27 -15.07
C LYS A 6 0.19 -7.28 -14.93
N GLN A 7 0.34 -8.19 -15.89
CA GLN A 7 1.41 -9.18 -15.89
C GLN A 7 2.78 -8.51 -16.05
N ILE A 8 2.93 -7.54 -16.96
CA ILE A 8 4.14 -6.73 -17.13
C ILE A 8 4.44 -5.93 -15.85
N PHE A 9 3.43 -5.29 -15.27
CA PHE A 9 3.58 -4.57 -14.01
C PHE A 9 4.06 -5.48 -12.87
N SER A 10 3.46 -6.66 -12.73
CA SER A 10 3.87 -7.67 -11.75
C SER A 10 5.30 -8.13 -11.97
N PHE A 11 5.71 -8.33 -13.22
CA PHE A 11 7.08 -8.67 -13.57
C PHE A 11 8.08 -7.60 -13.06
N TYR A 12 7.80 -6.32 -13.28
CA TYR A 12 8.65 -5.23 -12.78
C TYR A 12 8.58 -5.11 -11.25
N GLN A 13 7.44 -5.37 -10.63
CA GLN A 13 7.32 -5.46 -9.18
C GLN A 13 8.27 -6.52 -8.60
N ASP A 14 8.31 -7.71 -9.23
CA ASP A 14 9.16 -8.82 -8.79
C ASP A 14 10.64 -8.54 -9.08
N ALA A 15 10.98 -7.98 -10.24
CA ALA A 15 12.35 -7.59 -10.57
C ALA A 15 12.95 -6.56 -9.59
N ALA A 16 12.12 -5.72 -9.00
CA ALA A 16 12.51 -4.76 -7.96
C ALA A 16 12.46 -5.34 -6.53
N ARG A 17 12.08 -6.60 -6.34
CA ARG A 17 12.08 -7.28 -5.04
C ARG A 17 13.49 -7.70 -4.65
N ARG A 18 14.27 -6.73 -4.20
CA ARG A 18 15.71 -6.84 -3.91
C ARG A 18 16.02 -6.21 -2.56
N ASN A 19 16.95 -6.81 -1.83
CA ASN A 19 17.37 -6.32 -0.51
C ASN A 19 18.01 -4.93 -0.57
N ASP A 20 18.76 -4.63 -1.61
CA ASP A 20 19.38 -3.32 -1.80
C ASP A 20 18.36 -2.22 -2.13
N LEU A 21 17.32 -2.52 -2.89
CA LEU A 21 16.21 -1.59 -3.10
C LEU A 21 15.35 -1.41 -1.86
N TRP A 22 15.21 -2.46 -1.05
CA TRP A 22 14.55 -2.34 0.24
C TRP A 22 15.34 -1.45 1.21
N ALA A 23 16.67 -1.63 1.27
CA ALA A 23 17.53 -0.74 2.02
C ALA A 23 17.46 0.72 1.51
N ALA A 24 17.39 0.92 0.19
CA ALA A 24 17.22 2.25 -0.39
C ALA A 24 15.87 2.87 0.00
N SER A 25 14.77 2.11 -0.04
CA SER A 25 13.45 2.60 0.38
C SER A 25 13.44 3.01 1.86
N ALA A 26 14.07 2.21 2.73
CA ALA A 26 14.23 2.53 4.14
C ALA A 26 15.09 3.79 4.35
N ALA A 27 16.21 3.94 3.63
CA ALA A 27 17.05 5.12 3.70
C ALA A 27 16.33 6.40 3.24
N MET A 28 15.37 6.28 2.32
CA MET A 28 14.50 7.37 1.86
C MET A 28 13.33 7.65 2.82
N GLY A 29 13.18 6.85 3.88
CA GLY A 29 12.11 6.98 4.87
C GLY A 29 10.74 6.53 4.36
N ALA A 30 10.71 5.54 3.46
CA ALA A 30 9.50 4.78 3.16
C ALA A 30 9.21 3.76 4.27
N HIS A 31 7.97 3.25 4.31
CA HIS A 31 7.63 2.19 5.26
C HIS A 31 8.46 0.93 5.00
N SER A 32 9.00 0.34 6.08
CA SER A 32 9.91 -0.80 5.99
C SER A 32 9.24 -2.17 6.11
N SER A 33 7.91 -2.22 6.22
CA SER A 33 7.17 -3.48 6.15
C SER A 33 7.17 -4.07 4.74
N ASP A 34 6.85 -5.36 4.61
CA ASP A 34 6.68 -6.01 3.30
C ASP A 34 5.69 -5.27 2.41
N ASP A 35 4.53 -4.86 2.98
CA ASP A 35 3.51 -4.10 2.26
C ASP A 35 4.04 -2.72 1.86
N GLY A 36 4.68 -2.00 2.79
CA GLY A 36 5.26 -0.69 2.50
C GLY A 36 6.36 -0.75 1.42
N PHE A 37 7.14 -1.83 1.38
CA PHE A 37 8.10 -2.04 0.31
C PHE A 37 7.43 -2.40 -1.02
N MET A 38 6.30 -3.12 -1.00
CA MET A 38 5.50 -3.37 -2.20
C MET A 38 4.96 -2.04 -2.78
N ASP A 39 4.46 -1.16 -1.92
CA ASP A 39 3.96 0.16 -2.31
C ASP A 39 5.07 1.07 -2.83
N PHE A 40 6.26 1.02 -2.21
CA PHE A 40 7.45 1.70 -2.71
C PHE A 40 7.83 1.22 -4.11
N ARG A 41 7.78 -0.08 -4.39
CA ARG A 41 8.05 -0.62 -5.73
C ARG A 41 7.03 -0.12 -6.76
N SER A 42 5.75 0.01 -6.38
CA SER A 42 4.71 0.64 -7.21
C SER A 42 5.04 2.11 -7.49
N TRP A 43 5.45 2.85 -6.45
CA TRP A 43 5.93 4.23 -6.61
C TRP A 43 7.14 4.30 -7.54
N LEU A 44 8.13 3.42 -7.37
CA LEU A 44 9.32 3.40 -8.21
C LEU A 44 9.01 3.17 -9.69
N ILE A 45 8.08 2.24 -10.00
CA ILE A 45 7.61 2.00 -11.37
C ILE A 45 6.93 3.27 -11.92
N SER A 46 6.14 3.98 -11.11
CA SER A 46 5.45 5.21 -11.53
C SER A 46 6.39 6.37 -11.86
N GLN A 47 7.65 6.32 -11.39
CA GLN A 47 8.67 7.34 -11.74
C GLN A 47 9.17 7.20 -13.19
N GLY A 48 8.75 6.17 -13.90
CA GLY A 48 9.09 5.92 -15.29
C GLY A 48 10.35 5.07 -15.47
N ARG A 49 10.53 4.61 -16.72
CA ARG A 49 11.54 3.60 -17.08
C ARG A 49 12.97 4.01 -16.71
N ASP A 50 13.36 5.24 -16.95
CA ASP A 50 14.74 5.69 -16.75
C ASP A 50 15.14 5.69 -15.26
N VAL A 51 14.25 6.20 -14.40
CA VAL A 51 14.43 6.19 -12.93
C VAL A 51 14.43 4.75 -12.43
N TYR A 52 13.45 3.95 -12.84
CA TYR A 52 13.32 2.57 -12.44
C TYR A 52 14.58 1.74 -12.81
N MET A 53 15.01 1.78 -14.06
CA MET A 53 16.19 1.04 -14.54
C MET A 53 17.49 1.55 -13.90
N SER A 54 17.60 2.84 -13.62
CA SER A 54 18.73 3.40 -12.90
C SER A 54 18.80 2.91 -11.46
N ALA A 55 17.64 2.81 -10.78
CA ALA A 55 17.54 2.27 -9.43
C ALA A 55 17.88 0.77 -9.39
N LEU A 56 17.44 -0.02 -10.38
CA LEU A 56 17.84 -1.43 -10.49
C LEU A 56 19.35 -1.61 -10.71
N LYS A 57 20.00 -0.69 -11.45
CA LYS A 57 21.46 -0.70 -11.66
C LYS A 57 22.24 -0.27 -10.43
N ALA A 58 21.75 0.77 -9.76
CA ALA A 58 22.38 1.37 -8.60
C ALA A 58 21.31 2.07 -7.75
N PRO A 59 20.83 1.48 -6.66
CA PRO A 59 19.76 2.05 -5.82
C PRO A 59 20.04 3.47 -5.34
N GLU A 60 21.30 3.81 -5.10
CA GLU A 60 21.71 5.16 -4.74
C GLU A 60 21.48 6.22 -5.84
N SER A 61 21.14 5.82 -7.08
CA SER A 61 20.72 6.78 -8.12
C SER A 61 19.43 7.52 -7.72
N LEU A 62 18.64 6.94 -6.84
CA LEU A 62 17.43 7.57 -6.29
C LEU A 62 17.72 8.87 -5.51
N VAL A 63 18.98 9.13 -5.15
CA VAL A 63 19.39 10.40 -4.54
C VAL A 63 19.08 11.60 -5.43
N SER A 64 19.01 11.45 -6.75
CA SER A 64 18.69 12.53 -7.70
C SER A 64 17.19 12.73 -7.96
N VAL A 65 16.33 11.80 -7.49
CA VAL A 65 14.89 11.87 -7.72
C VAL A 65 14.27 12.92 -6.80
N ASN A 66 13.46 13.82 -7.36
CA ASN A 66 12.72 14.79 -6.55
C ASN A 66 11.57 14.09 -5.83
N THR A 67 11.61 14.07 -4.52
CA THR A 67 10.58 13.47 -3.64
C THR A 67 9.91 14.50 -2.73
N ASP A 68 10.09 15.80 -2.98
CA ASP A 68 9.57 16.84 -2.13
C ASP A 68 8.05 16.83 -2.09
N GLY A 69 7.48 16.68 -0.88
CA GLY A 69 6.05 16.62 -0.66
C GLY A 69 5.37 15.34 -1.17
N GLN A 70 6.12 14.34 -1.62
CA GLN A 70 5.58 13.06 -2.05
C GLN A 70 5.67 12.01 -0.95
N GLU A 71 4.62 11.21 -0.82
CA GLU A 71 4.71 9.92 -0.14
C GLU A 71 5.38 8.91 -1.09
N LEU A 72 6.31 8.11 -0.54
CA LEU A 72 7.06 7.12 -1.30
C LEU A 72 6.30 5.78 -1.32
N ASN A 73 4.99 5.86 -1.48
CA ASN A 73 4.09 4.74 -1.61
C ASN A 73 3.08 5.03 -2.71
N PHE A 74 2.65 4.02 -3.43
CA PHE A 74 1.62 4.15 -4.44
C PHE A 74 0.81 2.84 -4.56
N GLU A 75 0.17 2.46 -3.46
CA GLU A 75 -0.67 1.27 -3.37
C GLU A 75 -1.74 1.22 -4.47
N ASP A 76 -2.47 2.31 -4.65
CA ASP A 76 -3.55 2.43 -5.64
C ASP A 76 -3.11 2.09 -7.07
N TYR A 77 -1.84 2.29 -7.41
CA TYR A 77 -1.32 2.04 -8.75
C TYR A 77 -1.39 0.54 -9.11
N ALA A 78 -1.16 -0.33 -8.14
CA ALA A 78 -1.25 -1.78 -8.33
C ALA A 78 -2.69 -2.26 -8.60
N TYR A 79 -3.70 -1.50 -8.13
CA TYR A 79 -5.11 -1.85 -8.27
C TYR A 79 -5.79 -1.28 -9.52
N VAL A 80 -5.17 -0.31 -10.22
CA VAL A 80 -5.73 0.28 -11.45
C VAL A 80 -6.18 -0.77 -12.46
N PRO A 81 -5.38 -1.78 -12.83
CA PRO A 81 -5.80 -2.78 -13.81
C PRO A 81 -6.93 -3.68 -13.28
N CYS A 82 -6.95 -3.98 -11.97
CA CYS A 82 -8.02 -4.77 -11.37
C CYS A 82 -9.36 -4.02 -11.45
N LYS A 83 -9.37 -2.75 -11.14
CA LYS A 83 -10.54 -1.88 -11.27
C LYS A 83 -11.00 -1.79 -12.74
N ALA A 84 -10.09 -1.51 -13.66
CA ALA A 84 -10.40 -1.42 -15.09
C ALA A 84 -10.93 -2.74 -15.69
N TYR A 85 -10.37 -3.87 -15.27
CA TYR A 85 -10.83 -5.20 -15.69
C TYR A 85 -12.25 -5.48 -15.15
N ALA A 86 -12.47 -5.26 -13.87
CA ALA A 86 -13.76 -5.47 -13.24
C ALA A 86 -14.85 -4.56 -13.88
N GLU A 87 -14.55 -3.29 -14.10
CA GLU A 87 -15.46 -2.37 -14.79
C GLU A 87 -15.83 -2.85 -16.19
N ARG A 88 -14.83 -3.25 -16.98
CA ARG A 88 -15.06 -3.75 -18.33
C ARG A 88 -15.94 -5.00 -18.34
N ARG A 89 -15.62 -5.96 -17.47
CA ARG A 89 -16.41 -7.21 -17.37
C ARG A 89 -17.84 -6.96 -16.92
N ALA A 90 -18.01 -6.02 -16.00
CA ALA A 90 -19.35 -5.68 -15.53
C ALA A 90 -20.23 -5.02 -16.60
N TYR A 91 -19.67 -4.12 -17.41
CA TYR A 91 -20.40 -3.57 -18.56
C TYR A 91 -20.88 -4.64 -19.54
N GLU A 92 -20.13 -5.76 -19.64
CA GLU A 92 -20.45 -6.86 -20.52
C GLU A 92 -21.47 -7.85 -19.93
N GLU A 93 -21.47 -8.05 -18.60
CA GLU A 93 -22.14 -9.21 -17.98
C GLU A 93 -23.07 -8.89 -16.80
N MET A 94 -22.98 -7.71 -16.17
CA MET A 94 -23.82 -7.41 -15.01
C MET A 94 -25.25 -7.01 -15.39
N SER A 95 -26.20 -7.69 -14.76
CA SER A 95 -27.60 -7.30 -14.82
C SER A 95 -27.94 -6.21 -13.77
N VAL A 96 -29.02 -5.47 -13.99
CA VAL A 96 -29.57 -4.54 -12.98
C VAL A 96 -29.86 -5.25 -11.66
N GLY A 97 -30.20 -6.56 -11.70
CA GLY A 97 -30.41 -7.38 -10.52
C GLY A 97 -29.13 -7.58 -9.68
N ASP A 98 -27.97 -7.75 -10.30
CA ASP A 98 -26.69 -7.88 -9.60
C ASP A 98 -26.32 -6.57 -8.88
N ILE A 99 -26.56 -5.43 -9.51
CA ILE A 99 -26.33 -4.11 -8.93
C ILE A 99 -27.23 -3.88 -7.71
N LEU A 100 -28.53 -4.22 -7.85
CA LEU A 100 -29.49 -4.10 -6.77
C LEU A 100 -29.18 -5.03 -5.60
N ALA A 101 -28.77 -6.28 -5.85
CA ALA A 101 -28.35 -7.22 -4.82
C ALA A 101 -27.15 -6.71 -4.03
N SER A 102 -26.18 -6.11 -4.70
CA SER A 102 -25.00 -5.50 -4.07
C SER A 102 -25.37 -4.30 -3.20
N TYR A 103 -26.30 -3.47 -3.67
CA TYR A 103 -26.84 -2.35 -2.88
C TYR A 103 -27.55 -2.85 -1.61
N ILE A 104 -28.42 -3.83 -1.72
CA ILE A 104 -29.13 -4.42 -0.58
C ILE A 104 -28.14 -5.01 0.44
N LYS A 105 -27.13 -5.73 -0.02
CA LYS A 105 -26.08 -6.29 0.85
C LYS A 105 -25.34 -5.19 1.61
N TRP A 106 -25.00 -4.10 0.96
CA TRP A 106 -24.32 -2.97 1.60
C TRP A 106 -25.20 -2.31 2.68
N VAL A 107 -26.47 -2.04 2.36
CA VAL A 107 -27.43 -1.45 3.33
C VAL A 107 -27.51 -2.34 4.57
N ALA A 108 -27.71 -3.66 4.39
CA ALA A 108 -27.79 -4.60 5.49
C ALA A 108 -26.52 -4.64 6.35
N THR A 109 -25.32 -4.57 5.72
CA THR A 109 -24.04 -4.56 6.44
C THR A 109 -23.86 -3.27 7.26
N ASN A 110 -24.27 -2.12 6.70
CA ASN A 110 -24.18 -0.84 7.41
C ASN A 110 -25.17 -0.72 8.56
N GLU A 111 -26.37 -1.28 8.40
CA GLU A 111 -27.34 -1.33 9.50
C GLU A 111 -26.87 -2.23 10.65
N GLN A 112 -26.24 -3.36 10.37
CA GLN A 112 -25.59 -4.21 11.39
C GLN A 112 -24.44 -3.49 12.10
N GLN A 113 -23.62 -2.73 11.37
CA GLN A 113 -22.53 -1.96 11.98
C GLN A 113 -23.07 -0.85 12.89
N LYS A 114 -24.15 -0.16 12.50
CA LYS A 114 -24.83 0.84 13.35
C LYS A 114 -25.38 0.25 14.64
N GLN A 115 -25.89 -0.99 14.59
CA GLN A 115 -26.40 -1.70 15.77
C GLN A 115 -25.27 -2.12 16.72
N ASN A 116 -24.09 -2.47 16.19
CA ASN A 116 -22.95 -2.92 16.98
C ASN A 116 -22.10 -1.75 17.52
N ASP A 117 -22.14 -0.59 16.89
CA ASP A 117 -21.46 0.64 17.34
C ASP A 117 -22.34 1.88 17.06
N PRO A 118 -23.22 2.24 17.99
CA PRO A 118 -24.09 3.42 17.88
C PRO A 118 -23.33 4.75 17.81
N ALA A 119 -22.04 4.78 18.20
CA ALA A 119 -21.18 5.95 18.14
C ALA A 119 -20.44 6.06 16.79
N ALA A 120 -20.48 5.02 15.96
CA ALA A 120 -20.03 5.11 14.58
C ALA A 120 -20.94 6.09 13.84
N GLY A 121 -20.43 7.31 13.61
CA GLY A 121 -21.17 8.38 12.95
C GLY A 121 -21.79 7.89 11.63
N GLU A 122 -22.89 8.51 11.27
CA GLU A 122 -23.62 8.19 10.03
C GLU A 122 -22.65 8.25 8.86
N LYS A 123 -22.27 7.07 8.32
CA LYS A 123 -21.48 7.00 7.08
C LYS A 123 -22.36 7.58 5.99
N VAL A 124 -22.19 8.88 5.72
CA VAL A 124 -22.81 9.54 4.60
C VAL A 124 -22.51 8.72 3.34
N MET A 125 -23.56 8.28 2.66
CA MET A 125 -23.40 7.64 1.36
C MET A 125 -22.54 8.55 0.48
N PRO A 126 -21.43 8.07 -0.09
CA PRO A 126 -20.67 8.88 -1.03
C PRO A 126 -21.60 9.36 -2.14
N GLN A 127 -21.51 10.61 -2.52
CA GLN A 127 -22.36 11.21 -3.56
C GLN A 127 -22.24 10.47 -4.92
N LYS A 128 -21.25 9.57 -5.05
CA LYS A 128 -21.02 8.63 -6.15
C LYS A 128 -21.38 7.19 -5.78
N SER A 129 -22.44 7.00 -5.03
CA SER A 129 -22.81 5.70 -4.42
C SER A 129 -23.02 4.58 -5.43
N THR A 130 -23.59 4.86 -6.59
CA THR A 130 -23.77 3.87 -7.66
C THR A 130 -22.43 3.31 -8.14
N ASP A 131 -21.43 4.15 -8.35
CA ASP A 131 -20.11 3.74 -8.83
C ASP A 131 -19.38 2.88 -7.80
N PHE A 132 -19.49 3.22 -6.51
CA PHE A 132 -18.87 2.44 -5.43
C PHE A 132 -19.49 1.03 -5.30
N PHE A 133 -20.81 0.91 -5.39
CA PHE A 133 -21.48 -0.41 -5.30
C PHE A 133 -21.21 -1.27 -6.52
N VAL A 134 -21.24 -0.65 -7.68
CA VAL A 134 -20.86 -1.28 -8.94
C VAL A 134 -19.41 -1.76 -8.82
N GLN A 135 -18.48 -0.92 -8.41
CA GLN A 135 -17.07 -1.30 -8.25
C GLN A 135 -16.86 -2.40 -7.20
N SER A 136 -17.51 -2.30 -6.04
CA SER A 136 -17.37 -3.32 -4.99
C SER A 136 -17.94 -4.68 -5.40
N ALA A 137 -19.09 -4.69 -6.09
CA ALA A 137 -19.69 -5.91 -6.65
C ALA A 137 -18.81 -6.50 -7.77
N MET A 138 -18.25 -5.65 -8.60
CA MET A 138 -17.38 -6.00 -9.70
C MET A 138 -16.07 -6.65 -9.24
N LEU A 139 -15.39 -6.04 -8.26
CA LEU A 139 -14.13 -6.55 -7.71
C LEU A 139 -14.30 -7.92 -7.03
N GLY A 140 -15.49 -8.18 -6.45
CA GLY A 140 -15.79 -9.47 -5.84
C GLY A 140 -16.24 -10.57 -6.82
N LYS A 141 -16.68 -10.20 -8.05
CA LYS A 141 -17.16 -11.15 -9.06
C LYS A 141 -16.12 -11.42 -10.15
N TYR A 142 -15.31 -10.43 -10.49
CA TYR A 142 -14.36 -10.50 -11.59
C TYR A 142 -12.93 -10.29 -11.05
N ASP A 143 -12.29 -11.40 -10.67
CA ASP A 143 -10.92 -11.38 -10.18
C ASP A 143 -9.95 -11.45 -11.37
N LEU A 144 -9.15 -10.40 -11.51
CA LEU A 144 -8.11 -10.35 -12.53
C LEU A 144 -7.01 -11.39 -12.30
N TYR A 145 -6.76 -11.74 -11.03
CA TYR A 145 -5.72 -12.72 -10.68
C TYR A 145 -6.07 -14.13 -11.14
N ASP A 146 -7.36 -14.52 -11.05
CA ASP A 146 -7.84 -15.80 -11.58
C ASP A 146 -7.60 -15.92 -13.09
N GLU A 147 -7.71 -14.80 -13.82
CA GLU A 147 -7.47 -14.77 -15.26
C GLU A 147 -5.97 -14.75 -15.58
N MET A 148 -5.15 -14.13 -14.73
CA MET A 148 -3.68 -14.16 -14.87
C MET A 148 -3.11 -15.57 -14.74
N GLU A 149 -3.66 -16.40 -13.84
CA GLU A 149 -3.24 -17.79 -13.69
C GLU A 149 -3.53 -18.65 -14.93
N ARG A 150 -4.55 -18.26 -15.70
CA ARG A 150 -4.95 -18.98 -16.92
C ARG A 150 -4.20 -18.57 -18.17
N ARG A 151 -3.56 -17.40 -18.15
CA ARG A 151 -2.91 -16.81 -19.33
C ARG A 151 -1.52 -16.32 -18.97
N GLU A 152 -0.52 -16.90 -19.60
CA GLU A 152 0.87 -16.46 -19.49
C GLU A 152 1.17 -15.35 -20.50
N LEU A 153 2.18 -14.54 -20.20
CA LEU A 153 2.74 -13.61 -21.19
C LEU A 153 3.36 -14.41 -22.34
N PRO A 154 3.26 -13.91 -23.60
CA PRO A 154 3.98 -14.52 -24.71
C PRO A 154 5.48 -14.63 -24.43
N ASP A 155 6.09 -15.73 -24.83
CA ASP A 155 7.51 -16.05 -24.56
C ASP A 155 8.49 -14.98 -25.05
N ASP A 156 8.19 -14.37 -26.17
CA ASP A 156 8.99 -13.30 -26.77
C ASP A 156 8.91 -12.02 -25.91
N VAL A 157 7.73 -11.67 -25.39
CA VAL A 157 7.53 -10.56 -24.47
C VAL A 157 8.28 -10.82 -23.17
N LEU A 158 8.11 -12.00 -22.57
CA LEU A 158 8.79 -12.36 -21.32
C LEU A 158 10.31 -12.35 -21.48
N ARG A 159 10.83 -12.82 -22.62
CA ARG A 159 12.27 -12.79 -22.93
C ARG A 159 12.76 -11.34 -23.00
N SER A 160 12.07 -10.48 -23.75
CA SER A 160 12.43 -9.07 -23.87
C SER A 160 12.44 -8.35 -22.52
N LEU A 161 11.45 -8.62 -21.66
CA LEU A 161 11.41 -8.07 -20.29
C LEU A 161 12.61 -8.54 -19.45
N LYS A 162 12.98 -9.81 -19.54
CA LYS A 162 14.14 -10.36 -18.80
C LYS A 162 15.47 -9.76 -19.29
N GLU A 163 15.62 -9.54 -20.59
CA GLU A 163 16.80 -8.91 -21.18
C GLU A 163 16.97 -7.45 -20.76
N ASP A 164 15.85 -6.74 -20.50
CA ASP A 164 15.85 -5.35 -20.03
C ASP A 164 16.35 -5.21 -18.58
N ILE A 165 16.17 -6.25 -17.74
CA ILE A 165 16.52 -6.17 -16.32
C ILE A 165 18.05 -6.26 -16.13
N PRO A 166 18.67 -5.27 -15.45
CA PRO A 166 20.09 -5.30 -15.17
C PRO A 166 20.50 -6.54 -14.35
N GLN A 167 21.44 -7.32 -14.90
CA GLN A 167 21.98 -8.47 -14.20
C GLN A 167 23.07 -8.00 -13.22
N ARG A 168 22.78 -8.02 -11.95
CA ARG A 168 23.76 -7.73 -10.89
C ARG A 168 23.41 -8.44 -9.59
N GLY A 169 24.42 -8.64 -8.75
CA GLY A 169 24.23 -9.18 -7.41
C GLY A 169 23.38 -8.28 -6.51
N ASP A 170 22.80 -8.87 -5.48
CA ASP A 170 22.10 -8.19 -4.42
C ASP A 170 22.94 -8.16 -3.14
N ILE A 171 22.59 -7.31 -2.18
CA ILE A 171 23.16 -7.38 -0.83
C ILE A 171 22.52 -8.53 -0.03
N ALA A 172 23.22 -9.01 1.00
CA ALA A 172 22.64 -9.99 1.91
C ALA A 172 21.40 -9.40 2.61
N ASP A 173 20.46 -10.26 2.93
CA ASP A 173 19.34 -9.93 3.82
C ASP A 173 19.81 -9.72 5.27
N GLY A 174 18.89 -9.30 6.14
CA GLY A 174 19.16 -9.13 7.56
C GLY A 174 19.91 -7.86 7.94
N TRP A 175 20.08 -6.89 7.02
CA TRP A 175 20.56 -5.56 7.36
C TRP A 175 19.59 -4.85 8.31
N GLN A 176 20.13 -3.95 9.15
CA GLN A 176 19.35 -3.15 10.10
C GLN A 176 19.42 -1.65 9.72
N TYR A 177 18.58 -0.83 10.34
CA TYR A 177 18.57 0.61 10.08
C TYR A 177 19.94 1.28 10.34
N GLU A 178 20.67 0.79 11.32
CA GLU A 178 22.01 1.25 11.67
C GLU A 178 23.05 0.99 10.58
N ASP A 179 22.77 0.03 9.68
CA ASP A 179 23.63 -0.30 8.54
C ASP A 179 23.44 0.66 7.35
N LEU A 180 22.29 1.37 7.27
CA LEU A 180 21.94 2.21 6.13
C LEU A 180 23.02 3.25 5.77
N PRO A 181 23.65 3.97 6.70
CA PRO A 181 24.72 4.91 6.34
C PRO A 181 25.92 4.24 5.68
N ARG A 182 26.16 2.95 5.91
CA ARG A 182 27.23 2.17 5.31
C ARG A 182 26.85 1.60 3.94
N ILE A 183 25.62 1.11 3.79
CA ILE A 183 25.17 0.44 2.55
C ILE A 183 24.53 1.39 1.55
N MET A 184 23.92 2.49 2.03
CA MET A 184 23.25 3.53 1.23
C MET A 184 23.69 4.95 1.67
N PRO A 185 25.01 5.27 1.59
CA PRO A 185 25.57 6.50 2.19
C PRO A 185 24.96 7.78 1.64
N LYS A 186 24.76 7.88 0.32
CA LYS A 186 24.21 9.09 -0.32
C LYS A 186 22.73 9.30 0.02
N LEU A 187 21.94 8.23 -0.01
CA LEU A 187 20.53 8.29 0.35
C LEU A 187 20.36 8.61 1.83
N SER A 188 21.12 7.95 2.70
CA SER A 188 21.10 8.21 4.14
C SER A 188 21.45 9.65 4.45
N GLN A 189 22.49 10.21 3.82
CA GLN A 189 22.86 11.61 3.99
C GLN A 189 21.75 12.57 3.55
N ARG A 190 21.15 12.34 2.37
CA ARG A 190 20.10 13.22 1.84
C ARG A 190 18.83 13.19 2.67
N PHE A 191 18.46 12.03 3.18
CA PHE A 191 17.18 11.82 3.90
C PHE A 191 17.33 11.78 5.43
N GLN A 192 18.50 12.08 5.96
CA GLN A 192 18.80 12.02 7.39
C GLN A 192 17.78 12.78 8.24
N GLU A 193 17.48 14.03 7.90
CA GLU A 193 16.49 14.82 8.64
C GLU A 193 15.08 14.22 8.62
N LYS A 194 14.71 13.53 7.55
CA LYS A 194 13.43 12.84 7.45
C LYS A 194 13.39 11.62 8.37
N LEU A 195 14.48 10.86 8.41
CA LEU A 195 14.64 9.70 9.30
C LEU A 195 14.61 10.11 10.77
N GLU A 196 15.35 11.16 11.14
CA GLU A 196 15.34 11.71 12.49
C GLU A 196 13.93 12.13 12.96
N ARG A 197 13.15 12.76 12.07
CA ARG A 197 11.73 13.10 12.35
C ARG A 197 10.86 11.88 12.54
N ILE A 198 11.07 10.82 11.77
CA ILE A 198 10.33 9.55 11.88
C ILE A 198 10.68 8.88 13.22
N GLU A 199 11.95 8.79 13.56
CA GLU A 199 12.39 8.23 14.84
C GLU A 199 11.86 9.01 16.05
N GLN A 200 11.88 10.35 15.97
CA GLN A 200 11.35 11.18 17.04
C GLN A 200 9.84 10.95 17.24
N ARG A 201 9.07 10.88 16.16
CA ARG A 201 7.64 10.53 16.23
C ARG A 201 7.39 9.14 16.80
N ALA A 202 8.20 8.16 16.42
CA ALA A 202 8.10 6.81 16.96
C ALA A 202 8.36 6.79 18.48
N LYS A 203 9.38 7.53 18.96
CA LYS A 203 9.69 7.69 20.39
C LYS A 203 8.55 8.40 21.13
N GLU A 204 7.97 9.45 20.56
CA GLU A 204 6.83 10.17 21.15
C GLU A 204 5.57 9.30 21.23
N ASN A 205 5.33 8.43 20.25
CA ASN A 205 4.19 7.51 20.24
C ASN A 205 4.37 6.31 21.18
N THR A 206 5.59 5.95 21.55
CA THR A 206 5.87 4.90 22.55
C THR A 206 5.70 5.38 24.00
N VAL A 207 5.60 6.69 24.25
CA VAL A 207 5.39 7.29 25.59
C VAL A 207 3.92 7.30 26.10
N PRO A 208 2.86 6.95 25.34
CA PRO A 208 1.47 7.06 25.81
C PRO A 208 1.01 5.96 26.79
N THR A 209 1.75 4.90 27.02
CA THR A 209 1.32 3.87 27.98
C THR A 209 1.20 4.46 29.39
N GLN A 210 2.14 5.32 29.79
CA GLN A 210 2.06 6.01 31.09
C GLN A 210 0.93 7.06 31.16
N ARG A 211 0.62 7.77 30.06
CA ARG A 211 -0.51 8.71 30.03
C ARG A 211 -1.87 8.00 30.04
N ARG A 212 -1.99 6.82 29.42
CA ARG A 212 -3.20 6.00 29.52
C ARG A 212 -3.38 5.45 30.94
N GLU A 213 -2.33 4.94 31.56
CA GLU A 213 -2.37 4.49 32.95
C GLU A 213 -2.71 5.62 33.95
N LEU A 214 -2.21 6.84 33.71
CA LEU A 214 -2.57 8.00 34.53
C LEU A 214 -4.05 8.40 34.35
N LYS A 215 -4.57 8.39 33.13
CA LYS A 215 -6.01 8.65 32.86
C LYS A 215 -6.88 7.56 33.48
N ASP A 216 -6.51 6.30 33.37
CA ASP A 216 -7.24 5.19 34.01
C ASP A 216 -7.21 5.27 35.54
N LYS A 217 -6.07 5.63 36.14
CA LYS A 217 -5.98 5.86 37.58
C LYS A 217 -6.83 7.04 38.05
N THR A 218 -6.89 8.11 37.26
CA THR A 218 -7.72 9.29 37.55
C THR A 218 -9.20 8.95 37.41
N LEU A 219 -9.59 8.20 36.36
CA LEU A 219 -10.97 7.77 36.14
C LEU A 219 -11.45 6.81 37.26
N ARG A 220 -10.60 5.86 37.69
CA ARG A 220 -10.93 4.95 38.80
C ARG A 220 -11.04 5.68 40.14
N ARG A 221 -10.27 6.72 40.38
CA ARG A 221 -10.43 7.60 41.55
C ARG A 221 -11.75 8.35 41.51
N PHE A 222 -12.18 8.85 40.33
CA PHE A 222 -13.42 9.58 40.17
C PHE A 222 -14.67 8.70 40.35
N LEU A 223 -14.61 7.47 39.81
CA LEU A 223 -15.70 6.49 39.92
C LEU A 223 -15.81 5.87 41.32
N GLY A 224 -14.72 5.85 42.11
CA GLY A 224 -14.71 5.36 43.50
C GLY A 224 -15.27 6.36 44.52
N THR A 225 -15.57 7.59 44.13
CA THR A 225 -16.11 8.62 45.02
C THR A 225 -17.62 8.86 44.86
N LEU A 226 -18.31 8.07 44.03
CA LEU A 226 -19.76 8.15 43.92
C LEU A 226 -20.41 7.39 45.10
N PRO A 227 -21.27 8.05 45.91
CA PRO A 227 -21.96 7.36 46.98
C PRO A 227 -22.96 6.36 46.39
N CYS A 228 -22.91 5.11 46.89
CA CYS A 228 -23.96 4.12 46.64
C CYS A 228 -25.26 4.69 47.24
N THR A 229 -26.17 5.14 46.42
CA THR A 229 -27.57 5.40 46.86
C THR A 229 -28.27 4.05 46.87
N SER A 230 -28.62 3.65 48.06
CA SER A 230 -29.51 2.54 48.42
C SER A 230 -30.92 2.75 47.86
#